data_8d4c2e97efe23816f15efd7d5d30b4ec
#
_entry.id   8d4c2e97efe23816f15efd7d5d30b4ec
#
_cell.length_a   1.000
_cell.length_b   1.000
_cell.length_c   1.000
_cell.angle_alpha   90.00
_cell.angle_beta   90.00
_cell.angle_gamma   90.00
#
_symmetry.space_group_name_H-M   'P 1'
#
loop_
_entity.id
_entity.type
_entity.pdbx_description
1 polymer ?
#
loop_
_entity_poly.entity_id
_entity_poly.type
_entity_poly.pdbx_seq_one_letter_code
_entity_poly.pdbx_strand_id
1 'polypeptide(L)'
;MSIVIAVVTESVLPNATTFIVIGFAAFLLPLLARRIGLPAVVLEILFGLLIGPQVLGLIAAESTSEGFVLVLAELGLFLLMFLAGFEINFTSLEREGRGPIVAGIVAYVIVVALAWVGFGFLDLATFNARVFLTLLVSAASVGIIVPALRATNRSGSRQGQITMVLGILAEFIAATGIIVFAVWVKNGWGIEMLAVPLFAVILLVSLWLMRRLAWWYPEKAERLFASNDPDELGIRFSFALLFVFIGLSLALGMDPILGAFMAGAIFAFVFRDSGDLEERLSGFAYGFLIPIFFISVGVRFPL
;
A
#
# COMPACT_ATOMS: atom_id res chain seq x y z
N MET A 1 33.96 -29.57 -10.45
CA MET A 1 33.80 -29.12 -9.05
C MET A 1 33.85 -27.58 -8.93
N SER A 2 34.69 -26.88 -9.67
CA SER A 2 34.77 -25.41 -9.62
C SER A 2 33.57 -24.67 -10.19
N ILE A 3 32.83 -25.21 -11.16
CA ILE A 3 31.65 -24.58 -11.76
C ILE A 3 30.42 -24.64 -10.82
N VAL A 4 30.30 -25.69 -10.03
CA VAL A 4 29.20 -25.85 -9.05
C VAL A 4 29.38 -24.88 -7.88
N ILE A 5 30.62 -24.57 -7.51
CA ILE A 5 30.93 -23.60 -6.44
C ILE A 5 30.68 -22.16 -6.94
N ALA A 6 30.94 -21.86 -8.22
CA ALA A 6 30.67 -20.53 -8.78
C ALA A 6 29.17 -20.20 -8.89
N VAL A 7 28.31 -21.19 -9.09
CA VAL A 7 26.84 -20.99 -9.12
C VAL A 7 26.26 -20.80 -7.71
N VAL A 8 26.96 -21.23 -6.65
CA VAL A 8 26.51 -21.03 -5.26
C VAL A 8 27.01 -19.70 -4.67
N THR A 9 27.94 -19.00 -5.33
CA THR A 9 28.54 -17.75 -4.78
C THR A 9 27.87 -16.47 -5.25
N GLU A 10 26.95 -16.50 -6.20
CA GLU A 10 25.98 -15.43 -6.39
C GLU A 10 24.74 -15.74 -5.54
N SER A 11 24.91 -15.72 -4.22
CA SER A 11 23.76 -15.84 -3.32
C SER A 11 22.87 -14.59 -3.49
N VAL A 12 21.64 -14.82 -3.93
CA VAL A 12 20.56 -13.82 -3.96
C VAL A 12 20.26 -13.30 -2.54
N LEU A 13 20.85 -13.93 -1.52
CA LEU A 13 20.66 -13.58 -0.11
C LEU A 13 21.52 -12.37 0.27
N PRO A 14 20.94 -11.42 1.02
CA PRO A 14 21.69 -10.28 1.53
C PRO A 14 22.84 -10.70 2.46
N ASN A 15 23.77 -9.80 2.67
CA ASN A 15 24.89 -10.02 3.60
C ASN A 15 24.35 -10.31 5.01
N ALA A 16 25.09 -11.12 5.78
CA ALA A 16 24.74 -11.46 7.17
C ALA A 16 24.46 -10.20 8.00
N THR A 17 25.25 -9.14 7.81
CA THR A 17 25.06 -7.84 8.47
C THR A 17 23.68 -7.26 8.19
N THR A 18 23.22 -7.26 6.95
CA THR A 18 21.90 -6.74 6.53
C THR A 18 20.78 -7.52 7.24
N PHE A 19 20.83 -8.85 7.29
CA PHE A 19 19.84 -9.67 8.01
C PHE A 19 19.82 -9.36 9.51
N ILE A 20 20.98 -9.29 10.14
CA ILE A 20 21.08 -9.01 11.57
C ILE A 20 20.53 -7.62 11.88
N VAL A 21 20.95 -6.59 11.12
CA VAL A 21 20.57 -5.21 11.34
C VAL A 21 19.07 -5.02 11.14
N ILE A 22 18.49 -5.52 10.03
CA ILE A 22 17.06 -5.41 9.75
C ILE A 22 16.24 -6.21 10.79
N GLY A 23 16.64 -7.45 11.11
CA GLY A 23 15.92 -8.27 12.09
C GLY A 23 15.90 -7.65 13.48
N PHE A 24 17.06 -7.13 13.96
CA PHE A 24 17.14 -6.41 15.23
C PHE A 24 16.34 -5.10 15.21
N ALA A 25 16.41 -4.34 14.11
CA ALA A 25 15.68 -3.10 13.96
C ALA A 25 14.18 -3.34 14.01
N ALA A 26 13.66 -4.30 13.25
CA ALA A 26 12.23 -4.65 13.23
C ALA A 26 11.70 -4.99 14.65
N PHE A 27 12.54 -5.58 15.51
CA PHE A 27 12.18 -5.88 16.89
C PHE A 27 12.33 -4.69 17.85
N LEU A 28 13.45 -3.96 17.78
CA LEU A 28 13.78 -2.92 18.77
C LEU A 28 13.07 -1.59 18.51
N LEU A 29 12.87 -1.21 17.25
CA LEU A 29 12.31 0.10 16.90
C LEU A 29 10.89 0.31 17.44
N PRO A 30 9.95 -0.67 17.36
CA PRO A 30 8.64 -0.51 17.96
C PRO A 30 8.68 -0.33 19.48
N LEU A 31 9.64 -0.98 20.17
CA LEU A 31 9.81 -0.84 21.62
C LEU A 31 10.30 0.57 22.00
N LEU A 32 11.25 1.11 21.22
CA LEU A 32 11.73 2.48 21.38
C LEU A 32 10.63 3.49 21.06
N ALA A 33 9.88 3.28 19.98
CA ALA A 33 8.79 4.13 19.54
C ALA A 33 7.75 4.32 20.65
N ARG A 34 7.35 3.21 21.29
CA ARG A 34 6.41 3.24 22.42
C ARG A 34 6.93 4.06 23.61
N ARG A 35 8.23 4.04 23.88
CA ARG A 35 8.84 4.83 24.98
C ARG A 35 8.86 6.33 24.69
N ILE A 36 9.02 6.70 23.41
CA ILE A 36 9.15 8.10 22.98
C ILE A 36 7.77 8.69 22.62
N GLY A 37 6.73 7.84 22.49
CA GLY A 37 5.39 8.27 22.08
C GLY A 37 5.27 8.57 20.58
N LEU A 38 6.16 8.02 19.74
CA LEU A 38 6.13 8.14 18.29
C LEU A 38 5.58 6.88 17.64
N PRO A 39 4.96 6.97 16.45
CA PRO A 39 4.64 5.79 15.64
C PRO A 39 5.92 5.03 15.26
N ALA A 40 5.88 3.68 15.31
CA ALA A 40 7.03 2.84 14.94
C ALA A 40 7.56 3.13 13.54
N VAL A 41 6.65 3.37 12.60
CA VAL A 41 6.95 3.73 11.20
C VAL A 41 7.94 4.87 11.07
N VAL A 42 7.80 5.92 11.91
CA VAL A 42 8.70 7.09 11.87
C VAL A 42 10.12 6.68 12.23
N LEU A 43 10.27 5.86 13.29
CA LEU A 43 11.58 5.37 13.70
C LEU A 43 12.19 4.38 12.70
N GLU A 44 11.36 3.56 12.06
CA GLU A 44 11.79 2.63 11.02
C GLU A 44 12.36 3.37 9.80
N ILE A 45 11.68 4.42 9.34
CA ILE A 45 12.17 5.27 8.24
C ILE A 45 13.46 6.00 8.64
N LEU A 46 13.48 6.63 9.83
CA LEU A 46 14.67 7.36 10.32
C LEU A 46 15.85 6.40 10.53
N PHE A 47 15.61 5.21 11.02
CA PHE A 47 16.65 4.19 11.17
C PHE A 47 17.17 3.75 9.79
N GLY A 48 16.27 3.50 8.83
CA GLY A 48 16.65 3.19 7.45
C GLY A 48 17.54 4.28 6.85
N LEU A 49 17.18 5.56 7.04
CA LEU A 49 17.99 6.71 6.61
C LEU A 49 19.38 6.69 7.26
N LEU A 50 19.46 6.38 8.56
CA LEU A 50 20.72 6.35 9.32
C LEU A 50 21.66 5.25 8.79
N ILE A 51 21.15 4.03 8.55
CA ILE A 51 21.96 2.89 8.07
C ILE A 51 22.20 2.91 6.56
N GLY A 52 21.47 3.78 5.85
CA GLY A 52 21.54 3.93 4.40
C GLY A 52 22.89 4.44 3.90
N PRO A 53 23.11 4.42 2.57
CA PRO A 53 24.40 4.72 1.96
C PRO A 53 24.86 6.16 2.17
N GLN A 54 23.94 7.06 2.49
CA GLN A 54 24.26 8.49 2.61
C GLN A 54 24.73 8.90 4.02
N VAL A 55 24.48 8.08 5.06
CA VAL A 55 24.88 8.38 6.43
C VAL A 55 25.93 7.39 6.92
N LEU A 56 25.56 6.16 7.29
CA LEU A 56 26.50 5.16 7.81
C LEU A 56 27.02 4.19 6.74
N GLY A 57 26.33 4.06 5.60
CA GLY A 57 26.74 3.16 4.52
C GLY A 57 26.78 1.68 4.91
N LEU A 58 26.01 1.27 5.94
CA LEU A 58 25.98 -0.13 6.40
C LEU A 58 25.25 -1.03 5.42
N ILE A 59 24.29 -0.46 4.68
CA ILE A 59 23.52 -1.14 3.62
C ILE A 59 23.70 -0.32 2.35
N ALA A 60 24.26 -0.95 1.30
CA ALA A 60 24.49 -0.31 0.03
C ALA A 60 23.21 -0.40 -0.85
N ALA A 61 22.78 0.68 -1.50
CA ALA A 61 21.51 0.74 -2.23
C ALA A 61 21.49 -0.03 -3.57
N GLU A 62 22.62 -0.57 -4.03
CA GLU A 62 22.78 -1.07 -5.42
C GLU A 62 23.41 -2.47 -5.57
N SER A 63 23.59 -3.25 -4.49
CA SER A 63 24.17 -4.59 -4.65
C SER A 63 23.11 -5.65 -5.01
N THR A 64 23.47 -6.65 -5.83
CA THR A 64 22.60 -7.78 -6.24
C THR A 64 22.02 -8.53 -5.03
N SER A 65 22.71 -8.52 -3.90
CA SER A 65 22.25 -9.09 -2.63
C SER A 65 21.08 -8.30 -1.98
N GLU A 66 20.84 -7.07 -2.40
CA GLU A 66 19.72 -6.24 -1.90
C GLU A 66 18.41 -6.50 -2.65
N GLY A 67 18.45 -7.16 -3.79
CA GLY A 67 17.24 -7.54 -4.53
C GLY A 67 16.25 -8.35 -3.68
N PHE A 68 16.75 -9.19 -2.77
CA PHE A 68 15.90 -9.94 -1.86
C PHE A 68 15.19 -9.04 -0.83
N VAL A 69 15.92 -8.11 -0.21
CA VAL A 69 15.33 -7.15 0.75
C VAL A 69 14.33 -6.26 0.04
N LEU A 70 14.63 -5.87 -1.20
CA LEU A 70 13.73 -5.09 -2.03
C LEU A 70 12.42 -5.84 -2.31
N VAL A 71 12.49 -7.11 -2.70
CA VAL A 71 11.28 -7.92 -2.93
C VAL A 71 10.45 -8.05 -1.66
N LEU A 72 11.09 -8.28 -0.49
CA LEU A 72 10.38 -8.31 0.79
C LEU A 72 9.75 -6.96 1.14
N ALA A 73 10.44 -5.86 0.86
CA ALA A 73 9.94 -4.52 1.08
C ALA A 73 8.73 -4.23 0.19
N GLU A 74 8.77 -4.59 -1.09
CA GLU A 74 7.64 -4.45 -2.02
C GLU A 74 6.46 -5.31 -1.59
N LEU A 75 6.68 -6.56 -1.17
CA LEU A 75 5.63 -7.39 -0.59
C LEU A 75 5.05 -6.77 0.68
N GLY A 76 5.89 -6.15 1.52
CA GLY A 76 5.45 -5.39 2.69
C GLY A 76 4.54 -4.23 2.33
N LEU A 77 4.90 -3.46 1.29
CA LEU A 77 4.06 -2.38 0.76
C LEU A 77 2.73 -2.90 0.23
N PHE A 78 2.74 -3.98 -0.56
CA PHE A 78 1.52 -4.54 -1.12
C PHE A 78 0.59 -5.10 -0.03
N LEU A 79 1.15 -5.77 0.99
CA LEU A 79 0.36 -6.23 2.13
C LEU A 79 -0.17 -5.07 2.98
N LEU A 80 0.62 -4.01 3.18
CA LEU A 80 0.17 -2.80 3.86
C LEU A 80 -1.05 -2.19 3.13
N MET A 81 -0.98 -2.09 1.81
CA MET A 81 -2.07 -1.55 1.00
C MET A 81 -3.29 -2.48 0.99
N PHE A 82 -3.08 -3.79 0.92
CA PHE A 82 -4.16 -4.77 1.04
C PHE A 82 -4.89 -4.64 2.38
N LEU A 83 -4.14 -4.58 3.48
CA LEU A 83 -4.71 -4.40 4.82
C LEU A 83 -5.40 -3.04 4.97
N ALA A 84 -4.86 -1.98 4.37
CA ALA A 84 -5.51 -0.68 4.34
C ALA A 84 -6.87 -0.74 3.63
N GLY A 85 -6.96 -1.46 2.52
CA GLY A 85 -8.23 -1.75 1.84
C GLY A 85 -9.16 -2.60 2.69
N PHE A 86 -8.61 -3.60 3.38
CA PHE A 86 -9.37 -4.52 4.22
C PHE A 86 -9.97 -3.85 5.48
N GLU A 87 -9.31 -2.83 6.02
CA GLU A 87 -9.81 -2.05 7.17
C GLU A 87 -11.01 -1.14 6.86
N ILE A 88 -11.43 -1.03 5.59
CA ILE A 88 -12.59 -0.21 5.24
C ILE A 88 -13.86 -0.83 5.81
N ASN A 89 -14.48 -0.14 6.76
CA ASN A 89 -15.76 -0.55 7.29
C ASN A 89 -16.92 -0.01 6.43
N PHE A 90 -17.27 -0.77 5.39
CA PHE A 90 -18.37 -0.40 4.49
C PHE A 90 -19.71 -0.28 5.18
N THR A 91 -19.97 -1.05 6.26
CA THR A 91 -21.21 -0.96 7.03
C THR A 91 -21.33 0.39 7.76
N SER A 92 -20.23 0.88 8.32
CA SER A 92 -20.19 2.21 8.94
C SER A 92 -20.39 3.32 7.91
N LEU A 93 -19.77 3.18 6.73
CA LEU A 93 -19.95 4.11 5.61
C LEU A 93 -21.40 4.16 5.11
N GLU A 94 -22.04 3.00 4.96
CA GLU A 94 -23.46 2.91 4.58
C GLU A 94 -24.38 3.59 5.60
N ARG A 95 -24.09 3.48 6.90
CA ARG A 95 -24.85 4.14 7.98
C ARG A 95 -24.67 5.65 8.00
N GLU A 96 -23.48 6.16 7.70
CA GLU A 96 -23.20 7.59 7.69
C GLU A 96 -23.69 8.30 6.41
N GLY A 97 -24.13 7.52 5.42
CA GLY A 97 -24.65 8.03 4.15
C GLY A 97 -23.56 8.69 3.28
N ARG A 98 -23.99 9.66 2.48
CA ARG A 98 -23.11 10.33 1.50
C ARG A 98 -22.23 11.44 2.10
N GLY A 99 -22.45 11.82 3.36
CA GLY A 99 -21.78 12.95 4.01
C GLY A 99 -20.25 12.86 3.97
N PRO A 100 -19.62 11.77 4.47
CA PRO A 100 -18.18 11.61 4.45
C PRO A 100 -17.57 11.63 3.06
N ILE A 101 -18.22 11.00 2.07
CA ILE A 101 -17.74 10.97 0.68
C ILE A 101 -17.75 12.36 0.07
N VAL A 102 -18.86 13.09 0.24
CA VAL A 102 -18.97 14.47 -0.26
C VAL A 102 -17.95 15.37 0.44
N ALA A 103 -17.80 15.27 1.75
CA ALA A 103 -16.79 16.02 2.50
C ALA A 103 -15.37 15.72 1.99
N GLY A 104 -15.07 14.44 1.66
CA GLY A 104 -13.81 14.03 1.08
C GLY A 104 -13.53 14.66 -0.27
N ILE A 105 -14.49 14.58 -1.17
CA ILE A 105 -14.36 15.17 -2.49
C ILE A 105 -14.16 16.69 -2.38
N VAL A 106 -14.94 17.37 -1.54
CA VAL A 106 -14.80 18.82 -1.31
C VAL A 106 -13.42 19.14 -0.74
N ALA A 107 -12.97 18.42 0.28
CA ALA A 107 -11.64 18.61 0.87
C ALA A 107 -10.53 18.40 -0.19
N TYR A 108 -10.63 17.35 -1.00
CA TYR A 108 -9.67 17.09 -2.07
C TYR A 108 -9.64 18.23 -3.09
N VAL A 109 -10.80 18.70 -3.55
CA VAL A 109 -10.90 19.84 -4.49
C VAL A 109 -10.28 21.11 -3.90
N ILE A 110 -10.49 21.37 -2.59
CA ILE A 110 -9.85 22.51 -1.90
C ILE A 110 -8.32 22.35 -1.89
N VAL A 111 -7.80 21.16 -1.58
CA VAL A 111 -6.35 20.90 -1.57
C VAL A 111 -5.77 21.10 -2.97
N VAL A 112 -6.40 20.55 -4.00
CA VAL A 112 -5.99 20.74 -5.40
C VAL A 112 -5.98 22.21 -5.77
N ALA A 113 -7.04 22.96 -5.43
CA ALA A 113 -7.14 24.39 -5.73
C ALA A 113 -6.05 25.19 -5.01
N LEU A 114 -5.80 24.92 -3.73
CA LEU A 114 -4.74 25.57 -2.96
C LEU A 114 -3.35 25.24 -3.51
N ALA A 115 -3.09 23.99 -3.86
CA ALA A 115 -1.83 23.56 -4.47
C ALA A 115 -1.64 24.26 -5.85
N TRP A 116 -2.68 24.28 -6.67
CA TRP A 116 -2.66 24.97 -7.98
C TRP A 116 -2.35 26.46 -7.86
N VAL A 117 -2.99 27.15 -6.90
CA VAL A 117 -2.73 28.56 -6.63
C VAL A 117 -1.32 28.75 -6.09
N GLY A 118 -0.91 27.93 -5.10
CA GLY A 118 0.43 27.97 -4.49
C GLY A 118 1.53 27.81 -5.53
N PHE A 119 1.42 26.80 -6.40
CA PHE A 119 2.37 26.61 -7.52
C PHE A 119 2.28 27.70 -8.59
N GLY A 120 1.21 28.48 -8.61
CA GLY A 120 1.10 29.66 -9.47
C GLY A 120 2.02 30.82 -9.06
N PHE A 121 2.42 30.88 -7.79
CA PHE A 121 3.39 31.86 -7.28
C PHE A 121 4.85 31.42 -7.46
N LEU A 122 5.07 30.14 -7.75
CA LEU A 122 6.38 29.61 -8.09
C LEU A 122 6.59 29.74 -9.60
N ASP A 123 7.75 30.26 -9.99
CA ASP A 123 8.11 30.42 -11.42
C ASP A 123 8.46 29.06 -12.03
N LEU A 124 7.43 28.22 -12.18
CA LEU A 124 7.55 26.89 -12.76
C LEU A 124 7.73 26.97 -14.26
N ALA A 125 8.74 26.29 -14.78
CA ALA A 125 9.17 26.35 -16.17
C ALA A 125 8.09 25.97 -17.19
N THR A 126 7.10 25.11 -16.80
CA THR A 126 6.06 24.62 -17.73
C THR A 126 4.72 24.39 -17.04
N PHE A 127 3.64 24.52 -17.81
CA PHE A 127 2.29 24.15 -17.39
C PHE A 127 2.22 22.68 -16.91
N ASN A 128 2.91 21.76 -17.60
CA ASN A 128 2.92 20.35 -17.26
C ASN A 128 3.55 20.10 -15.89
N ALA A 129 4.63 20.82 -15.53
CA ALA A 129 5.24 20.73 -14.21
C ALA A 129 4.26 21.18 -13.11
N ARG A 130 3.51 22.25 -13.34
CA ARG A 130 2.50 22.73 -12.41
C ARG A 130 1.37 21.72 -12.20
N VAL A 131 0.84 21.12 -13.27
CA VAL A 131 -0.18 20.06 -13.19
C VAL A 131 0.36 18.88 -12.39
N PHE A 132 1.53 18.36 -12.75
CA PHE A 132 2.15 17.21 -12.09
C PHE A 132 2.37 17.44 -10.59
N LEU A 133 2.97 18.58 -10.23
CA LEU A 133 3.22 18.92 -8.82
C LEU A 133 1.92 19.13 -8.04
N THR A 134 0.89 19.70 -8.66
CA THR A 134 -0.43 19.85 -8.04
C THR A 134 -1.03 18.49 -7.70
N LEU A 135 -1.01 17.55 -8.64
CA LEU A 135 -1.50 16.19 -8.42
C LEU A 135 -0.66 15.46 -7.36
N LEU A 136 0.67 15.60 -7.42
CA LEU A 136 1.58 14.96 -6.48
C LEU A 136 1.35 15.42 -5.04
N VAL A 137 1.23 16.73 -4.82
CA VAL A 137 1.01 17.30 -3.47
C VAL A 137 -0.41 17.04 -2.97
N SER A 138 -1.38 16.88 -3.86
CA SER A 138 -2.76 16.54 -3.47
C SER A 138 -2.95 15.07 -3.10
N ALA A 139 -1.96 14.21 -3.39
CA ALA A 139 -2.01 12.81 -3.00
C ALA A 139 -1.90 12.69 -1.46
N ALA A 140 -2.76 11.89 -0.88
CA ALA A 140 -2.61 11.45 0.51
C ALA A 140 -1.93 10.09 0.53
N SER A 141 -1.18 9.77 1.59
CA SER A 141 -0.58 8.44 1.75
C SER A 141 -1.35 7.62 2.77
N VAL A 142 -2.19 6.70 2.29
CA VAL A 142 -2.90 5.73 3.14
C VAL A 142 -1.92 4.84 3.87
N GLY A 143 -0.78 4.53 3.25
CA GLY A 143 0.31 3.78 3.87
C GLY A 143 0.88 4.38 5.15
N ILE A 144 0.71 5.69 5.37
CA ILE A 144 1.09 6.36 6.62
C ILE A 144 -0.14 6.57 7.51
N ILE A 145 -1.29 6.89 6.94
CA ILE A 145 -2.53 7.16 7.68
C ILE A 145 -2.95 5.93 8.50
N VAL A 146 -3.00 4.75 7.88
CA VAL A 146 -3.48 3.53 8.56
C VAL A 146 -2.59 3.13 9.73
N PRO A 147 -1.26 2.98 9.61
CA PRO A 147 -0.41 2.70 10.76
C PRO A 147 -0.48 3.76 11.87
N ALA A 148 -0.61 5.04 11.52
CA ALA A 148 -0.75 6.11 12.50
C ALA A 148 -2.08 6.02 13.28
N LEU A 149 -3.19 5.70 12.61
CA LEU A 149 -4.49 5.47 13.25
C LEU A 149 -4.48 4.22 14.14
N ARG A 150 -3.84 3.13 13.69
CA ARG A 150 -3.66 1.91 14.50
C ARG A 150 -2.80 2.19 15.74
N ALA A 151 -1.68 2.87 15.61
CA ALA A 151 -0.79 3.20 16.72
C ALA A 151 -1.48 4.06 17.80
N THR A 152 -2.48 4.86 17.42
CA THR A 152 -3.27 5.69 18.33
C THR A 152 -4.61 5.06 18.77
N ASN A 153 -4.88 3.79 18.41
CA ASN A 153 -6.14 3.07 18.63
C ASN A 153 -7.38 3.84 18.12
N ARG A 154 -7.24 4.56 16.99
CA ARG A 154 -8.31 5.37 16.41
C ARG A 154 -8.86 4.81 15.10
N SER A 155 -8.33 3.72 14.56
CA SER A 155 -8.79 3.12 13.30
C SER A 155 -10.28 2.78 13.31
N GLY A 156 -10.81 2.25 14.42
CA GLY A 156 -12.23 1.94 14.59
C GLY A 156 -13.12 3.13 14.94
N SER A 157 -12.57 4.31 15.25
CA SER A 157 -13.35 5.49 15.58
C SER A 157 -13.98 6.11 14.32
N ARG A 158 -15.12 6.82 14.51
CA ARG A 158 -15.78 7.54 13.43
C ARG A 158 -14.83 8.49 12.68
N GLN A 159 -14.02 9.24 13.43
CA GLN A 159 -13.04 10.16 12.85
C GLN A 159 -11.94 9.40 12.07
N GLY A 160 -11.46 8.28 12.62
CA GLY A 160 -10.48 7.43 11.96
C GLY A 160 -11.00 6.86 10.65
N GLN A 161 -12.24 6.34 10.65
CA GLN A 161 -12.88 5.81 9.43
C GLN A 161 -13.06 6.90 8.37
N ILE A 162 -13.53 8.09 8.75
CA ILE A 162 -13.64 9.23 7.83
C ILE A 162 -12.26 9.60 7.28
N THR A 163 -11.23 9.70 8.12
CA THR A 163 -9.87 10.03 7.69
C THR A 163 -9.32 9.00 6.71
N MET A 164 -9.54 7.71 6.96
CA MET A 164 -9.15 6.65 6.01
C MET A 164 -9.83 6.81 4.66
N VAL A 165 -11.16 7.03 4.67
CA VAL A 165 -11.92 7.22 3.42
C VAL A 165 -11.43 8.45 2.64
N LEU A 166 -11.18 9.57 3.34
CA LEU A 166 -10.63 10.79 2.72
C LEU A 166 -9.23 10.52 2.12
N GLY A 167 -8.36 9.85 2.87
CA GLY A 167 -7.03 9.46 2.40
C GLY A 167 -7.09 8.58 1.16
N ILE A 168 -7.93 7.56 1.18
CA ILE A 168 -8.14 6.63 0.07
C ILE A 168 -8.64 7.35 -1.18
N LEU A 169 -9.67 8.19 -1.03
CA LEU A 169 -10.20 8.97 -2.16
C LEU A 169 -9.14 9.90 -2.74
N ALA A 170 -8.38 10.61 -1.89
CA ALA A 170 -7.34 11.50 -2.33
C ALA A 170 -6.21 10.75 -3.06
N GLU A 171 -5.75 9.62 -2.50
CA GLU A 171 -4.71 8.79 -3.13
C GLU A 171 -5.19 8.22 -4.47
N PHE A 172 -6.41 7.66 -4.51
CA PHE A 172 -6.98 7.10 -5.74
C PHE A 172 -7.15 8.15 -6.84
N ILE A 173 -7.71 9.32 -6.51
CA ILE A 173 -7.95 10.39 -7.49
C ILE A 173 -6.61 10.96 -7.97
N ALA A 174 -5.65 11.19 -7.05
CA ALA A 174 -4.34 11.71 -7.41
C ALA A 174 -3.55 10.71 -8.28
N ALA A 175 -3.48 9.43 -7.87
CA ALA A 175 -2.80 8.39 -8.64
C ALA A 175 -3.40 8.23 -10.04
N THR A 176 -4.74 8.15 -10.14
CA THR A 176 -5.45 8.09 -11.42
C THR A 176 -5.16 9.33 -12.26
N GLY A 177 -5.20 10.51 -11.64
CA GLY A 177 -4.90 11.79 -12.31
C GLY A 177 -3.46 11.84 -12.85
N ILE A 178 -2.48 11.37 -12.09
CA ILE A 178 -1.07 11.30 -12.51
C ILE A 178 -0.91 10.34 -13.70
N ILE A 179 -1.54 9.15 -13.65
CA ILE A 179 -1.48 8.17 -14.74
C ILE A 179 -2.09 8.75 -16.02
N VAL A 180 -3.31 9.30 -15.94
CA VAL A 180 -3.99 9.92 -17.07
C VAL A 180 -3.16 11.07 -17.63
N PHE A 181 -2.60 11.91 -16.77
CA PHE A 181 -1.75 13.03 -17.18
C PHE A 181 -0.46 12.56 -17.84
N ALA A 182 0.23 11.53 -17.28
CA ALA A 182 1.45 10.97 -17.84
C ALA A 182 1.21 10.38 -19.24
N VAL A 183 0.14 9.61 -19.41
CA VAL A 183 -0.26 9.06 -20.70
C VAL A 183 -0.57 10.17 -21.70
N TRP A 184 -1.32 11.19 -21.28
CA TRP A 184 -1.65 12.33 -22.12
C TRP A 184 -0.41 13.11 -22.60
N VAL A 185 0.54 13.36 -21.70
CA VAL A 185 1.79 14.06 -22.04
C VAL A 185 2.67 13.24 -22.99
N LYS A 186 2.71 11.93 -22.83
CA LYS A 186 3.56 11.04 -23.61
C LYS A 186 2.99 10.71 -24.99
N ASN A 187 1.71 10.36 -25.06
CA ASN A 187 1.08 9.77 -26.26
C ASN A 187 -0.07 10.63 -26.83
N GLY A 188 -0.44 11.72 -26.13
CA GLY A 188 -1.65 12.46 -26.45
C GLY A 188 -2.93 11.67 -26.10
N TRP A 189 -4.02 11.98 -26.79
CA TRP A 189 -5.29 11.24 -26.65
C TRP A 189 -5.19 9.93 -27.43
N GLY A 190 -4.88 8.83 -26.74
CA GLY A 190 -4.68 7.51 -27.33
C GLY A 190 -5.52 6.42 -26.65
N ILE A 191 -5.41 5.21 -27.23
CA ILE A 191 -6.12 4.00 -26.73
C ILE A 191 -5.65 3.60 -25.33
N GLU A 192 -4.43 4.00 -24.94
CA GLU A 192 -3.87 3.74 -23.61
C GLU A 192 -4.67 4.41 -22.49
N MET A 193 -5.41 5.47 -22.78
CA MET A 193 -6.32 6.10 -21.81
C MET A 193 -7.50 5.19 -21.42
N LEU A 194 -7.79 4.15 -22.23
CA LEU A 194 -8.81 3.16 -21.90
C LEU A 194 -8.39 2.23 -20.77
N ALA A 195 -7.10 2.19 -20.38
CA ALA A 195 -6.61 1.36 -19.28
C ALA A 195 -7.33 1.69 -17.97
N VAL A 196 -7.53 2.98 -17.66
CA VAL A 196 -8.20 3.44 -16.43
C VAL A 196 -9.66 3.00 -16.35
N PRO A 197 -10.54 3.31 -17.33
CA PRO A 197 -11.92 2.82 -17.30
C PRO A 197 -12.01 1.29 -17.41
N LEU A 198 -11.10 0.65 -18.13
CA LEU A 198 -11.02 -0.82 -18.18
C LEU A 198 -10.72 -1.42 -16.81
N PHE A 199 -9.76 -0.87 -16.08
CA PHE A 199 -9.46 -1.29 -14.70
C PHE A 199 -10.68 -1.12 -13.79
N ALA A 200 -11.38 0.01 -13.88
CA ALA A 200 -12.61 0.24 -13.12
C ALA A 200 -13.71 -0.78 -13.47
N VAL A 201 -13.87 -1.13 -14.75
CA VAL A 201 -14.82 -2.17 -15.18
C VAL A 201 -14.43 -3.54 -14.62
N ILE A 202 -13.15 -3.91 -14.69
CA ILE A 202 -12.67 -5.18 -14.14
C ILE A 202 -12.90 -5.25 -12.63
N LEU A 203 -12.64 -4.15 -11.93
CA LEU A 203 -12.91 -4.03 -10.50
C LEU A 203 -14.40 -4.25 -10.20
N LEU A 204 -15.30 -3.58 -10.90
CA LEU A 204 -16.76 -3.74 -10.72
C LEU A 204 -17.22 -5.15 -11.05
N VAL A 205 -16.68 -5.77 -12.10
CA VAL A 205 -16.98 -7.15 -12.48
C VAL A 205 -16.46 -8.10 -11.40
N SER A 206 -15.27 -7.89 -10.87
CA SER A 206 -14.71 -8.71 -9.79
C SER A 206 -15.53 -8.61 -8.52
N LEU A 207 -15.95 -7.40 -8.12
CA LEU A 207 -16.86 -7.17 -7.00
C LEU A 207 -18.19 -7.92 -7.19
N TRP A 208 -18.79 -7.78 -8.36
CA TRP A 208 -20.04 -8.46 -8.68
C TRP A 208 -19.89 -9.98 -8.65
N LEU A 209 -18.83 -10.50 -9.27
CA LEU A 209 -18.54 -11.93 -9.34
C LEU A 209 -18.29 -12.52 -7.95
N MET A 210 -17.43 -11.90 -7.15
CA MET A 210 -17.11 -12.37 -5.80
C MET A 210 -18.34 -12.33 -4.88
N ARG A 211 -19.13 -11.25 -4.92
CA ARG A 211 -20.39 -11.15 -4.18
C ARG A 211 -21.37 -12.25 -4.61
N ARG A 212 -21.46 -12.54 -5.91
CA ARG A 212 -22.33 -13.58 -6.43
C ARG A 212 -21.87 -14.98 -6.03
N LEU A 213 -20.56 -15.23 -6.05
CA LEU A 213 -19.99 -16.50 -5.60
C LEU A 213 -20.19 -16.70 -4.09
N ALA A 214 -19.96 -15.70 -3.26
CA ALA A 214 -20.22 -15.76 -1.82
C ALA A 214 -21.71 -16.02 -1.52
N TRP A 215 -22.62 -15.43 -2.30
CA TRP A 215 -24.06 -15.66 -2.13
C TRP A 215 -24.50 -17.06 -2.62
N TRP A 216 -23.89 -17.62 -3.68
CA TRP A 216 -24.24 -18.95 -4.19
C TRP A 216 -23.65 -20.11 -3.38
N TYR A 217 -22.51 -19.86 -2.72
CA TYR A 217 -21.79 -20.89 -1.98
C TYR A 217 -21.42 -20.43 -0.55
N PRO A 218 -22.42 -20.09 0.29
CA PRO A 218 -22.16 -19.53 1.63
C PRO A 218 -21.37 -20.52 2.49
N GLU A 219 -21.70 -21.81 2.47
CA GLU A 219 -20.98 -22.84 3.24
C GLU A 219 -19.51 -22.97 2.86
N LYS A 220 -19.18 -22.79 1.56
CA LYS A 220 -17.79 -22.81 1.11
C LYS A 220 -17.04 -21.54 1.51
N ALA A 221 -17.75 -20.41 1.46
CA ALA A 221 -17.18 -19.15 1.93
C ALA A 221 -16.89 -19.20 3.43
N GLU A 222 -17.80 -19.70 4.26
CA GLU A 222 -17.57 -19.88 5.69
C GLU A 222 -16.39 -20.83 5.99
N ARG A 223 -16.26 -21.93 5.25
CA ARG A 223 -15.13 -22.86 5.40
C ARG A 223 -13.79 -22.24 5.02
N LEU A 224 -13.75 -21.38 3.99
CA LEU A 224 -12.54 -20.66 3.58
C LEU A 224 -11.99 -19.76 4.71
N PHE A 225 -12.88 -19.27 5.60
CA PHE A 225 -12.51 -18.33 6.66
C PHE A 225 -12.57 -18.95 8.06
N ALA A 226 -12.79 -20.28 8.16
CA ALA A 226 -12.77 -20.96 9.44
C ALA A 226 -11.41 -20.80 10.11
N SER A 227 -11.41 -20.31 11.36
CA SER A 227 -10.18 -20.03 12.13
C SER A 227 -9.32 -21.26 12.42
N ASN A 228 -9.89 -22.46 12.28
CA ASN A 228 -9.23 -23.75 12.54
C ASN A 228 -8.95 -24.56 11.25
N ASP A 229 -8.90 -23.91 10.08
CA ASP A 229 -8.55 -24.61 8.84
C ASP A 229 -7.03 -24.91 8.82
N PRO A 230 -6.62 -26.20 8.83
CA PRO A 230 -5.20 -26.57 8.81
C PRO A 230 -4.50 -26.17 7.49
N ASP A 231 -5.24 -25.97 6.43
CA ASP A 231 -4.71 -25.58 5.11
C ASP A 231 -4.57 -24.07 4.94
N GLU A 232 -5.06 -23.27 5.90
CA GLU A 232 -5.00 -21.80 5.85
C GLU A 232 -5.57 -21.21 4.56
N LEU A 233 -6.68 -21.78 4.08
CA LEU A 233 -7.26 -21.42 2.79
C LEU A 233 -7.64 -19.94 2.70
N GLY A 234 -8.07 -19.33 3.81
CA GLY A 234 -8.38 -17.89 3.87
C GLY A 234 -7.15 -17.03 3.57
N ILE A 235 -5.99 -17.36 4.15
CA ILE A 235 -4.72 -16.65 3.90
C ILE A 235 -4.28 -16.86 2.45
N ARG A 236 -4.30 -18.11 1.97
CA ARG A 236 -3.95 -18.43 0.58
C ARG A 236 -4.85 -17.70 -0.43
N PHE A 237 -6.13 -17.63 -0.16
CA PHE A 237 -7.08 -16.91 -1.00
C PHE A 237 -6.79 -15.39 -1.01
N SER A 238 -6.48 -14.82 0.16
CA SER A 238 -6.10 -13.40 0.28
C SER A 238 -4.87 -13.07 -0.56
N PHE A 239 -3.82 -13.90 -0.49
CA PHE A 239 -2.62 -13.74 -1.32
C PHE A 239 -2.92 -13.96 -2.81
N ALA A 240 -3.73 -14.95 -3.16
CA ALA A 240 -4.12 -15.17 -4.56
C ALA A 240 -4.84 -13.94 -5.13
N LEU A 241 -5.79 -13.38 -4.37
CA LEU A 241 -6.52 -12.17 -4.76
C LEU A 241 -5.55 -10.98 -4.89
N LEU A 242 -4.68 -10.77 -3.91
CA LEU A 242 -3.65 -9.74 -3.91
C LEU A 242 -2.80 -9.81 -5.19
N PHE A 243 -2.23 -10.96 -5.49
CA PHE A 243 -1.35 -11.13 -6.67
C PHE A 243 -2.10 -11.01 -7.99
N VAL A 244 -3.35 -11.48 -8.07
CA VAL A 244 -4.19 -11.29 -9.27
C VAL A 244 -4.40 -9.80 -9.55
N PHE A 245 -4.75 -9.01 -8.55
CA PHE A 245 -4.98 -7.58 -8.73
C PHE A 245 -3.69 -6.78 -8.98
N ILE A 246 -2.59 -7.15 -8.35
CA ILE A 246 -1.25 -6.59 -8.66
C ILE A 246 -0.89 -6.89 -10.12
N GLY A 247 -1.00 -8.16 -10.53
CA GLY A 247 -0.70 -8.57 -11.91
C GLY A 247 -1.59 -7.89 -12.94
N LEU A 248 -2.86 -7.71 -12.61
CA LEU A 248 -3.81 -6.99 -13.45
C LEU A 248 -3.44 -5.50 -13.58
N SER A 249 -3.09 -4.84 -12.49
CA SER A 249 -2.64 -3.44 -12.50
C SER A 249 -1.40 -3.29 -13.38
N LEU A 250 -0.41 -4.17 -13.23
CA LEU A 250 0.80 -4.18 -14.05
C LEU A 250 0.48 -4.40 -15.54
N ALA A 251 -0.42 -5.35 -15.86
CA ALA A 251 -0.83 -5.63 -17.24
C ALA A 251 -1.52 -4.43 -17.91
N LEU A 252 -2.19 -3.60 -17.13
CA LEU A 252 -2.86 -2.38 -17.59
C LEU A 252 -1.97 -1.12 -17.53
N GLY A 253 -0.69 -1.28 -17.13
CA GLY A 253 0.24 -0.16 -16.96
C GLY A 253 -0.10 0.76 -15.79
N MET A 254 -0.86 0.26 -14.83
CA MET A 254 -1.25 0.98 -13.61
C MET A 254 -0.32 0.63 -12.46
N ASP A 255 -0.34 1.47 -11.41
CA ASP A 255 0.44 1.23 -10.21
C ASP A 255 -0.04 -0.03 -9.49
N PRO A 256 0.85 -1.00 -9.20
CA PRO A 256 0.50 -2.23 -8.47
C PRO A 256 -0.01 -1.97 -7.04
N ILE A 257 0.35 -0.85 -6.43
CA ILE A 257 -0.14 -0.39 -5.12
C ILE A 257 -1.67 -0.28 -5.15
N LEU A 258 -2.21 0.28 -6.23
CA LEU A 258 -3.65 0.42 -6.43
C LEU A 258 -4.34 -0.94 -6.51
N GLY A 259 -3.73 -1.90 -7.23
CA GLY A 259 -4.24 -3.27 -7.31
C GLY A 259 -4.28 -3.94 -5.94
N ALA A 260 -3.21 -3.83 -5.18
CA ALA A 260 -3.13 -4.38 -3.83
C ALA A 260 -4.23 -3.82 -2.91
N PHE A 261 -4.41 -2.50 -2.92
CA PHE A 261 -5.45 -1.82 -2.17
C PHE A 261 -6.87 -2.27 -2.58
N MET A 262 -7.14 -2.33 -3.89
CA MET A 262 -8.43 -2.76 -4.41
C MET A 262 -8.75 -4.21 -4.04
N ALA A 263 -7.77 -5.10 -4.05
CA ALA A 263 -7.93 -6.47 -3.60
C ALA A 263 -8.41 -6.52 -2.14
N GLY A 264 -7.79 -5.74 -1.25
CA GLY A 264 -8.19 -5.61 0.15
C GLY A 264 -9.60 -5.03 0.32
N ALA A 265 -9.92 -3.97 -0.41
CA ALA A 265 -11.24 -3.34 -0.37
C ALA A 265 -12.36 -4.29 -0.87
N ILE A 266 -12.11 -5.05 -1.95
CA ILE A 266 -13.03 -6.08 -2.43
C ILE A 266 -13.23 -7.15 -1.36
N PHE A 267 -12.15 -7.59 -0.74
CA PHE A 267 -12.19 -8.59 0.32
C PHE A 267 -13.06 -8.12 1.49
N ALA A 268 -12.83 -6.92 2.02
CA ALA A 268 -13.61 -6.30 3.09
C ALA A 268 -15.10 -6.13 2.73
N PHE A 269 -15.38 -5.78 1.46
CA PHE A 269 -16.75 -5.60 1.00
C PHE A 269 -17.54 -6.91 0.92
N VAL A 270 -16.88 -7.99 0.46
CA VAL A 270 -17.53 -9.29 0.24
C VAL A 270 -17.59 -10.12 1.52
N PHE A 271 -16.52 -10.08 2.35
CA PHE A 271 -16.34 -10.95 3.52
C PHE A 271 -16.31 -10.10 4.81
N ARG A 272 -17.44 -9.51 5.16
CA ARG A 272 -17.59 -8.52 6.25
C ARG A 272 -17.26 -9.06 7.66
N ASP A 273 -17.32 -10.38 7.88
CA ASP A 273 -17.19 -11.01 9.20
C ASP A 273 -15.87 -11.81 9.38
N SER A 274 -14.83 -11.48 8.63
CA SER A 274 -13.56 -12.22 8.65
C SER A 274 -12.48 -11.61 9.56
N GLY A 275 -12.86 -11.07 10.73
CA GLY A 275 -11.96 -10.39 11.66
C GLY A 275 -10.76 -11.24 12.11
N ASP A 276 -10.92 -12.55 12.33
CA ASP A 276 -9.83 -13.47 12.70
C ASP A 276 -8.76 -13.55 11.59
N LEU A 277 -9.17 -13.52 10.32
CA LEU A 277 -8.26 -13.55 9.19
C LEU A 277 -7.49 -12.24 9.06
N GLU A 278 -8.17 -11.09 9.29
CA GLU A 278 -7.52 -9.78 9.34
C GLU A 278 -6.43 -9.75 10.41
N GLU A 279 -6.71 -10.24 11.62
CA GLU A 279 -5.76 -10.28 12.72
C GLU A 279 -4.53 -11.13 12.38
N ARG A 280 -4.73 -12.30 11.77
CA ARG A 280 -3.65 -13.22 11.37
C ARG A 280 -2.77 -12.62 10.26
N LEU A 281 -3.38 -12.04 9.21
CA LEU A 281 -2.65 -11.34 8.15
C LEU A 281 -1.91 -10.12 8.68
N SER A 282 -2.56 -9.33 9.55
CA SER A 282 -1.97 -8.17 10.18
C SER A 282 -0.77 -8.55 11.06
N GLY A 283 -0.88 -9.62 11.84
CA GLY A 283 0.22 -10.11 12.68
C GLY A 283 1.48 -10.41 11.87
N PHE A 284 1.35 -11.10 10.75
CA PHE A 284 2.47 -11.38 9.86
C PHE A 284 3.00 -10.13 9.15
N ALA A 285 2.09 -9.32 8.60
CA ALA A 285 2.45 -8.14 7.84
C ALA A 285 3.17 -7.10 8.71
N TYR A 286 2.54 -6.68 9.83
CA TYR A 286 3.13 -5.69 10.74
C TYR A 286 4.26 -6.22 11.60
N GLY A 287 4.32 -7.55 11.82
CA GLY A 287 5.41 -8.19 12.57
C GLY A 287 6.68 -8.38 11.77
N PHE A 288 6.60 -8.43 10.43
CA PHE A 288 7.76 -8.79 9.62
C PHE A 288 7.93 -7.94 8.35
N LEU A 289 6.97 -7.95 7.42
CA LEU A 289 7.17 -7.37 6.09
C LEU A 289 7.07 -5.84 6.06
N ILE A 290 6.12 -5.26 6.77
CA ILE A 290 5.90 -3.81 6.79
C ILE A 290 7.08 -3.06 7.43
N PRO A 291 7.70 -3.50 8.55
CA PRO A 291 8.93 -2.91 9.06
C PRO A 291 10.07 -2.91 8.04
N ILE A 292 10.24 -4.01 7.29
CA ILE A 292 11.27 -4.10 6.23
C ILE A 292 11.00 -3.04 5.14
N PHE A 293 9.73 -2.87 4.75
CA PHE A 293 9.35 -1.83 3.80
C PHE A 293 9.73 -0.44 4.28
N PHE A 294 9.35 -0.04 5.51
CA PHE A 294 9.66 1.30 6.01
C PHE A 294 11.14 1.57 6.22
N ILE A 295 11.90 0.57 6.69
CA ILE A 295 13.36 0.66 6.77
C ILE A 295 13.95 0.83 5.35
N SER A 296 13.48 0.06 4.37
CA SER A 296 13.92 0.17 2.98
C SER A 296 13.61 1.54 2.35
N VAL A 297 12.46 2.14 2.68
CA VAL A 297 12.12 3.52 2.27
C VAL A 297 13.16 4.50 2.81
N GLY A 298 13.54 4.37 4.08
CA GLY A 298 14.58 5.20 4.70
C GLY A 298 15.95 5.02 4.05
N VAL A 299 16.36 3.79 3.78
CA VAL A 299 17.66 3.47 3.11
C VAL A 299 17.77 4.13 1.74
N ARG A 300 16.68 4.20 1.00
CA ARG A 300 16.63 4.75 -0.37
C ARG A 300 16.37 6.25 -0.43
N PHE A 301 16.11 6.88 0.69
CA PHE A 301 15.78 8.30 0.71
C PHE A 301 16.99 9.11 0.23
N PRO A 302 16.86 9.90 -0.86
CA PRO A 302 17.95 10.77 -1.32
C PRO A 302 18.05 11.98 -0.38
N LEU A 303 19.21 12.16 0.25
CA LEU A 303 19.55 13.35 1.03
C LEU A 303 20.19 14.42 0.15
#